data_1da09ce00721c348f3ff9c21be39b15b
#
_entry.id   1da09ce00721c348f3ff9c21be39b15b
#
_cell.length_a   1.000
_cell.length_b   1.000
_cell.length_c   1.000
_cell.angle_alpha   90.00
_cell.angle_beta   90.00
_cell.angle_gamma   90.00
#
_symmetry.space_group_name_H-M   'P 1'
#
loop_
_entity.id
_entity.type
_entity.pdbx_description
1 polymer ?
#
loop_
_entity_poly.entity_id
_entity_poly.type
_entity_poly.pdbx_seq_one_letter_code
_entity_poly.pdbx_strand_id
1 'polypeptide(L)'
;MWTKIIVASVVGFMGASSAIADDSGRQYFEQSPSAPSTALPFSQAVMVGDTLYVAGHIGLDPKTQKAVDQVDQEARAVMDAVKHTMETAGLQMDDLVSVTVYCTDLELYDAFNAVYRTYFRGHYPSRAFIGVKSLVRGAHFEVSGIATRPARRK
;
A
#
# COMPACT_ATOMS: atom_id res chain seq x y z
N MET A 1 -24.48 22.34 -47.70
CA MET A 1 -23.92 21.00 -47.41
C MET A 1 -22.97 21.18 -46.22
N TRP A 2 -23.47 20.93 -44.99
CA TRP A 2 -22.71 21.21 -43.74
C TRP A 2 -22.39 19.87 -43.11
N THR A 3 -21.11 19.51 -43.09
CA THR A 3 -20.58 18.28 -42.52
C THR A 3 -20.44 18.48 -41.02
N LYS A 4 -21.21 17.76 -40.20
CA LYS A 4 -21.08 17.72 -38.74
C LYS A 4 -19.90 16.84 -38.39
N ILE A 5 -18.88 17.44 -37.77
CA ILE A 5 -17.78 16.71 -37.15
C ILE A 5 -18.26 16.22 -35.75
N ILE A 6 -18.37 14.91 -35.60
CA ILE A 6 -18.64 14.25 -34.32
C ILE A 6 -17.29 14.09 -33.63
N VAL A 7 -17.06 14.86 -32.56
CA VAL A 7 -15.93 14.64 -31.65
C VAL A 7 -16.33 13.52 -30.67
N ALA A 8 -15.76 12.34 -30.85
CA ALA A 8 -15.91 11.25 -29.92
C ALA A 8 -15.03 11.52 -28.69
N SER A 9 -15.66 11.87 -27.57
CA SER A 9 -14.99 11.92 -26.24
C SER A 9 -14.65 10.50 -25.80
N VAL A 10 -13.36 10.18 -25.78
CA VAL A 10 -12.85 8.98 -25.12
C VAL A 10 -12.92 9.24 -23.63
N VAL A 11 -13.95 8.71 -22.98
CA VAL A 11 -14.01 8.62 -21.51
C VAL A 11 -13.06 7.51 -21.09
N GLY A 12 -11.89 7.90 -20.58
CA GLY A 12 -10.96 6.98 -19.95
C GLY A 12 -11.62 6.35 -18.73
N PHE A 13 -11.83 5.04 -18.77
CA PHE A 13 -12.32 4.24 -17.66
C PHE A 13 -11.17 4.11 -16.63
N MET A 14 -11.06 5.08 -15.71
CA MET A 14 -10.25 4.91 -14.50
C MET A 14 -10.93 3.84 -13.67
N GLY A 15 -10.29 2.68 -13.56
CA GLY A 15 -10.71 1.59 -12.69
C GLY A 15 -10.78 2.11 -11.25
N ALA A 16 -11.98 2.39 -10.78
CA ALA A 16 -12.22 2.75 -9.40
C ALA A 16 -11.97 1.50 -8.54
N SER A 17 -10.92 1.54 -7.72
CA SER A 17 -10.77 0.60 -6.61
C SER A 17 -11.97 0.79 -5.69
N SER A 18 -12.83 -0.21 -5.58
CA SER A 18 -14.08 -0.10 -4.83
C SER A 18 -13.80 -0.24 -3.33
N ALA A 19 -13.93 0.87 -2.61
CA ALA A 19 -14.04 0.85 -1.16
C ALA A 19 -15.49 0.49 -0.79
N ILE A 20 -15.69 -0.54 0.02
CA ILE A 20 -16.99 -0.94 0.54
C ILE A 20 -17.13 -0.35 1.95
N ALA A 21 -18.11 0.53 2.15
CA ALA A 21 -18.47 1.02 3.49
C ALA A 21 -19.58 0.13 4.07
N ASP A 22 -19.47 -0.22 5.35
CA ASP A 22 -20.54 -0.88 6.10
C ASP A 22 -21.28 0.10 7.04
N ASP A 23 -22.42 -0.35 7.59
CA ASP A 23 -23.22 0.45 8.53
C ASP A 23 -22.49 0.77 9.85
N SER A 24 -21.34 0.15 10.12
CA SER A 24 -20.50 0.40 11.31
C SER A 24 -19.56 1.58 11.15
N GLY A 25 -19.56 2.26 9.99
CA GLY A 25 -18.66 3.38 9.67
C GLY A 25 -17.23 2.95 9.32
N ARG A 26 -17.04 1.66 9.01
CA ARG A 26 -15.77 1.14 8.48
C ARG A 26 -15.78 1.18 6.97
N GLN A 27 -14.64 1.48 6.38
CA GLN A 27 -14.41 1.40 4.94
C GLN A 27 -13.28 0.41 4.67
N TYR A 28 -13.56 -0.61 3.87
CA TYR A 28 -12.63 -1.69 3.54
C TYR A 28 -12.02 -1.44 2.16
N PHE A 29 -10.71 -1.60 2.06
CA PHE A 29 -9.95 -1.47 0.82
C PHE A 29 -9.46 -2.86 0.43
N GLU A 30 -10.16 -3.46 -0.51
CA GLU A 30 -9.90 -4.81 -0.99
C GLU A 30 -8.85 -4.79 -2.11
N GLN A 31 -8.13 -5.90 -2.26
CA GLN A 31 -7.40 -6.13 -3.48
C GLN A 31 -8.41 -6.27 -4.63
N SER A 32 -8.14 -5.64 -5.79
CA SER A 32 -9.06 -5.68 -6.93
C SER A 32 -9.49 -7.12 -7.23
N PRO A 33 -10.80 -7.43 -7.27
CA PRO A 33 -11.30 -8.78 -7.42
C PRO A 33 -11.16 -9.23 -8.88
N SER A 34 -9.98 -9.69 -9.26
CA SER A 34 -9.80 -10.33 -10.58
C SER A 34 -10.39 -11.74 -10.64
N ALA A 35 -10.65 -12.39 -9.49
CA ALA A 35 -11.45 -13.60 -9.37
C ALA A 35 -11.87 -13.86 -7.91
N PRO A 36 -13.16 -14.16 -7.64
CA PRO A 36 -13.65 -14.43 -6.28
C PRO A 36 -12.97 -15.61 -5.59
N SER A 37 -12.45 -16.57 -6.34
CA SER A 37 -11.79 -17.79 -5.81
C SER A 37 -10.34 -17.55 -5.33
N THR A 38 -9.76 -16.38 -5.60
CA THR A 38 -8.40 -16.02 -5.20
C THR A 38 -8.34 -14.84 -4.24
N ALA A 39 -9.50 -14.38 -3.74
CA ALA A 39 -9.57 -13.31 -2.76
C ALA A 39 -8.78 -13.70 -1.50
N LEU A 40 -7.91 -12.80 -1.07
CA LEU A 40 -7.19 -12.97 0.20
C LEU A 40 -8.19 -12.85 1.37
N PRO A 41 -8.00 -13.59 2.48
CA PRO A 41 -8.90 -13.54 3.62
C PRO A 41 -8.69 -12.29 4.50
N PHE A 42 -8.28 -11.17 3.91
CA PHE A 42 -8.05 -9.88 4.58
C PHE A 42 -8.13 -8.72 3.59
N SER A 43 -8.48 -7.54 4.09
CA SER A 43 -8.44 -6.29 3.34
C SER A 43 -7.03 -5.71 3.32
N GLN A 44 -6.66 -4.99 2.28
CA GLN A 44 -5.36 -4.29 2.17
C GLN A 44 -5.25 -3.16 3.21
N ALA A 45 -6.38 -2.53 3.52
CA ALA A 45 -6.49 -1.58 4.61
C ALA A 45 -7.95 -1.46 5.08
N VAL A 46 -8.13 -0.94 6.30
CA VAL A 46 -9.44 -0.60 6.87
C VAL A 46 -9.37 0.82 7.42
N MET A 47 -10.30 1.68 6.98
CA MET A 47 -10.49 3.03 7.53
C MET A 47 -11.57 2.99 8.60
N VAL A 48 -11.29 3.59 9.75
CA VAL A 48 -12.24 3.80 10.86
C VAL A 48 -12.15 5.26 11.29
N GLY A 49 -13.20 6.03 11.01
CA GLY A 49 -13.14 7.48 11.16
C GLY A 49 -12.03 8.08 10.30
N ASP A 50 -11.07 8.77 10.91
CA ASP A 50 -9.92 9.36 10.24
C ASP A 50 -8.65 8.47 10.29
N THR A 51 -8.74 7.25 10.86
CA THR A 51 -7.60 6.36 11.02
C THR A 51 -7.65 5.22 10.01
N LEU A 52 -6.58 5.06 9.24
CA LEU A 52 -6.36 3.95 8.32
C LEU A 52 -5.41 2.92 8.95
N TYR A 53 -5.86 1.69 9.01
CA TYR A 53 -5.06 0.53 9.40
C TYR A 53 -4.61 -0.19 8.13
N VAL A 54 -3.32 -0.14 7.83
CA VAL A 54 -2.70 -0.76 6.65
C VAL A 54 -2.22 -2.17 7.02
N ALA A 55 -2.67 -3.16 6.27
CA ALA A 55 -2.25 -4.55 6.44
C ALA A 55 -0.75 -4.75 6.18
N GLY A 56 -0.22 -5.92 6.51
CA GLY A 56 1.13 -6.31 6.14
C GLY A 56 1.26 -6.47 4.62
N HIS A 57 2.18 -5.73 4.02
CA HIS A 57 2.54 -5.83 2.63
C HIS A 57 3.94 -6.43 2.49
N ILE A 58 4.15 -7.25 1.46
CA ILE A 58 5.45 -7.81 1.05
C ILE A 58 5.79 -7.38 -0.38
N GLY A 59 7.08 -7.33 -0.69
CA GLY A 59 7.58 -6.94 -2.01
C GLY A 59 7.54 -8.11 -2.99
N LEU A 60 6.49 -8.21 -3.81
CA LEU A 60 6.32 -9.27 -4.79
C LEU A 60 6.57 -8.78 -6.21
N ASP A 61 7.21 -9.61 -7.00
CA ASP A 61 7.18 -9.48 -8.45
C ASP A 61 5.75 -9.77 -8.97
N PRO A 62 5.14 -8.85 -9.72
CA PRO A 62 3.74 -8.98 -10.13
C PRO A 62 3.49 -10.15 -11.11
N LYS A 63 4.52 -10.64 -11.80
CA LYS A 63 4.41 -11.73 -12.77
C LYS A 63 4.55 -13.10 -12.11
N THR A 64 5.53 -13.22 -11.23
CA THR A 64 5.86 -14.50 -10.59
C THR A 64 5.14 -14.71 -9.25
N GLN A 65 4.63 -13.64 -8.64
CA GLN A 65 4.02 -13.64 -7.30
C GLN A 65 4.97 -14.18 -6.21
N LYS A 66 6.27 -14.05 -6.42
CA LYS A 66 7.33 -14.36 -5.44
C LYS A 66 8.00 -13.08 -4.99
N ALA A 67 8.70 -13.13 -3.86
CA ALA A 67 9.55 -12.04 -3.42
C ALA A 67 10.56 -11.67 -4.52
N VAL A 68 10.87 -10.38 -4.62
CA VAL A 68 11.88 -9.87 -5.55
C VAL A 68 13.26 -10.27 -5.02
N ASP A 69 14.11 -10.85 -5.88
CA ASP A 69 15.40 -11.43 -5.46
C ASP A 69 16.40 -10.38 -4.94
N GLN A 70 16.36 -9.16 -5.46
CA GLN A 70 17.29 -8.09 -5.06
C GLN A 70 16.72 -7.28 -3.90
N VAL A 71 17.46 -7.18 -2.81
CA VAL A 71 17.05 -6.57 -1.53
C VAL A 71 16.54 -5.14 -1.69
N ASP A 72 17.24 -4.29 -2.43
CA ASP A 72 16.82 -2.90 -2.65
C ASP A 72 15.56 -2.79 -3.52
N GLN A 73 15.40 -3.68 -4.50
CA GLN A 73 14.20 -3.77 -5.33
C GLN A 73 13.02 -4.33 -4.53
N GLU A 74 13.25 -5.33 -3.67
CA GLU A 74 12.21 -5.84 -2.77
C GLU A 74 11.76 -4.76 -1.78
N ALA A 75 12.70 -4.02 -1.18
CA ALA A 75 12.39 -2.90 -0.31
C ALA A 75 11.55 -1.81 -1.02
N ARG A 76 11.85 -1.52 -2.30
CA ARG A 76 11.01 -0.62 -3.11
C ARG A 76 9.65 -1.22 -3.36
N ALA A 77 9.58 -2.47 -3.77
CA ALA A 77 8.31 -3.12 -4.10
C ALA A 77 7.35 -3.15 -2.91
N VAL A 78 7.84 -3.45 -1.68
CA VAL A 78 7.00 -3.42 -0.48
C VAL A 78 6.56 -2.00 -0.13
N MET A 79 7.44 -1.00 -0.24
CA MET A 79 7.09 0.39 0.03
C MET A 79 6.14 0.97 -1.02
N ASP A 80 6.27 0.58 -2.29
CA ASP A 80 5.32 0.93 -3.36
C ASP A 80 3.94 0.29 -3.13
N ALA A 81 3.88 -0.94 -2.61
CA ALA A 81 2.62 -1.58 -2.24
C ALA A 81 1.91 -0.83 -1.11
N VAL A 82 2.64 -0.45 -0.05
CA VAL A 82 2.10 0.40 1.03
C VAL A 82 1.61 1.74 0.47
N LYS A 83 2.43 2.41 -0.33
CA LYS A 83 2.09 3.69 -0.96
C LYS A 83 0.81 3.58 -1.80
N HIS A 84 0.69 2.55 -2.63
CA HIS A 84 -0.50 2.32 -3.45
C HIS A 84 -1.77 2.16 -2.58
N THR A 85 -1.67 1.40 -1.48
CA THR A 85 -2.78 1.23 -0.52
C THR A 85 -3.17 2.56 0.13
N MET A 86 -2.18 3.38 0.54
CA MET A 86 -2.41 4.72 1.08
C MET A 86 -3.11 5.63 0.07
N GLU A 87 -2.62 5.69 -1.17
CA GLU A 87 -3.20 6.50 -2.25
C GLU A 87 -4.63 6.05 -2.60
N THR A 88 -4.91 4.75 -2.60
CA THR A 88 -6.25 4.19 -2.80
C THR A 88 -7.22 4.65 -1.70
N ALA A 89 -6.74 4.81 -0.47
CA ALA A 89 -7.51 5.36 0.65
C ALA A 89 -7.57 6.90 0.67
N GLY A 90 -6.95 7.57 -0.30
CA GLY A 90 -6.91 9.03 -0.40
C GLY A 90 -5.93 9.68 0.59
N LEU A 91 -4.90 8.95 1.00
CA LEU A 91 -3.84 9.39 1.90
C LEU A 91 -2.48 9.35 1.20
N GLN A 92 -1.48 9.99 1.81
CA GLN A 92 -0.09 10.02 1.34
C GLN A 92 0.83 9.33 2.34
N MET A 93 2.05 9.01 1.94
CA MET A 93 3.05 8.38 2.82
C MET A 93 3.35 9.23 4.06
N ASP A 94 3.33 10.56 3.93
CA ASP A 94 3.53 11.50 5.04
C ASP A 94 2.38 11.51 6.07
N ASP A 95 1.23 10.87 5.76
CA ASP A 95 0.10 10.68 6.69
C ASP A 95 0.28 9.45 7.61
N LEU A 96 1.30 8.62 7.37
CA LEU A 96 1.66 7.51 8.26
C LEU A 96 2.13 8.05 9.62
N VAL A 97 1.57 7.52 10.70
CA VAL A 97 1.94 7.88 12.09
C VAL A 97 2.68 6.77 12.80
N SER A 98 2.49 5.52 12.37
CA SER A 98 3.19 4.35 12.91
C SER A 98 3.46 3.35 11.81
N VAL A 99 4.65 2.75 11.82
CA VAL A 99 5.07 1.72 10.87
C VAL A 99 5.75 0.58 11.63
N THR A 100 5.44 -0.65 11.25
CA THR A 100 6.18 -1.82 11.68
C THR A 100 6.80 -2.48 10.46
N VAL A 101 8.10 -2.70 10.50
CA VAL A 101 8.85 -3.44 9.50
C VAL A 101 9.29 -4.76 10.12
N TYR A 102 8.87 -5.87 9.52
CA TYR A 102 9.37 -7.20 9.85
C TYR A 102 10.45 -7.57 8.83
N CYS A 103 11.56 -8.12 9.32
CA CYS A 103 12.72 -8.44 8.49
C CYS A 103 13.29 -9.81 8.88
N THR A 104 13.59 -10.65 7.90
CA THR A 104 14.14 -12.00 8.15
C THR A 104 15.64 -11.99 8.46
N ASP A 105 16.34 -10.90 8.09
CA ASP A 105 17.75 -10.69 8.33
C ASP A 105 18.04 -9.23 8.73
N LEU A 106 18.42 -8.99 9.98
CA LEU A 106 18.67 -7.65 10.49
C LEU A 106 19.92 -6.98 9.88
N GLU A 107 20.79 -7.72 9.20
CA GLU A 107 21.89 -7.12 8.44
C GLU A 107 21.40 -6.31 7.23
N LEU A 108 20.16 -6.54 6.79
CA LEU A 108 19.51 -5.77 5.72
C LEU A 108 18.94 -4.41 6.17
N TYR A 109 19.09 -4.06 7.45
CA TYR A 109 18.55 -2.82 8.04
C TYR A 109 18.95 -1.57 7.29
N ASP A 110 20.23 -1.41 6.97
CA ASP A 110 20.74 -0.21 6.29
C ASP A 110 20.29 -0.14 4.83
N ALA A 111 20.27 -1.27 4.13
CA ALA A 111 19.76 -1.35 2.75
C ALA A 111 18.27 -0.96 2.68
N PHE A 112 17.45 -1.49 3.60
CA PHE A 112 16.05 -1.09 3.71
C PHE A 112 15.90 0.40 4.01
N ASN A 113 16.65 0.94 4.97
CA ASN A 113 16.59 2.35 5.36
C ASN A 113 16.97 3.30 4.22
N ALA A 114 17.92 2.93 3.37
CA ALA A 114 18.29 3.72 2.20
C ALA A 114 17.09 3.94 1.27
N VAL A 115 16.28 2.89 1.06
CA VAL A 115 15.04 2.96 0.28
C VAL A 115 13.93 3.67 1.06
N TYR A 116 13.67 3.27 2.30
CA TYR A 116 12.61 3.81 3.15
C TYR A 116 12.60 5.33 3.21
N ARG A 117 13.78 5.95 3.38
CA ARG A 117 13.93 7.42 3.46
C ARG A 117 13.40 8.14 2.23
N THR A 118 13.40 7.52 1.07
CA THR A 118 12.98 8.15 -0.19
C THR A 118 11.46 8.32 -0.32
N TYR A 119 10.69 7.69 0.57
CA TYR A 119 9.22 7.75 0.55
C TYR A 119 8.62 8.89 1.38
N PHE A 120 9.42 9.60 2.18
CA PHE A 120 8.97 10.66 3.07
C PHE A 120 9.63 11.99 2.71
N ARG A 121 8.87 13.06 2.81
CA ARG A 121 9.31 14.44 2.47
C ARG A 121 9.57 15.30 3.70
N GLY A 122 9.00 14.94 4.85
CA GLY A 122 9.04 15.72 6.07
C GLY A 122 9.53 14.91 7.27
N HIS A 123 8.64 14.65 8.19
CA HIS A 123 8.93 13.84 9.37
C HIS A 123 8.68 12.36 9.10
N TYR A 124 9.46 11.50 9.73
CA TYR A 124 9.23 10.07 9.68
C TYR A 124 8.14 9.67 10.70
N PRO A 125 7.30 8.66 10.39
CA PRO A 125 6.41 8.05 11.39
C PRO A 125 7.22 7.39 12.50
N SER A 126 6.60 7.16 13.65
CA SER A 126 7.16 6.23 14.64
C SER A 126 7.36 4.86 14.00
N ARG A 127 8.46 4.17 14.31
CA ARG A 127 8.74 2.89 13.64
C ARG A 127 9.33 1.87 14.60
N ALA A 128 8.84 0.61 14.50
CA ALA A 128 9.54 -0.58 14.94
C ALA A 128 10.18 -1.30 13.75
N PHE A 129 11.39 -1.85 13.92
CA PHE A 129 12.05 -2.74 12.97
C PHE A 129 12.37 -4.05 13.70
N ILE A 130 11.75 -5.16 13.28
CA ILE A 130 11.66 -6.38 14.05
C ILE A 130 12.23 -7.55 13.25
N GLY A 131 13.20 -8.26 13.83
CA GLY A 131 13.71 -9.51 13.27
C GLY A 131 12.68 -10.64 13.44
N VAL A 132 12.37 -11.36 12.36
CA VAL A 132 11.48 -12.52 12.33
C VAL A 132 12.16 -13.72 11.69
N LYS A 133 11.69 -14.92 11.99
CA LYS A 133 12.29 -16.15 11.47
C LYS A 133 12.07 -16.31 9.96
N SER A 134 10.89 -15.97 9.46
CA SER A 134 10.53 -16.09 8.06
C SER A 134 9.28 -15.26 7.75
N LEU A 135 9.11 -14.91 6.48
CA LEU A 135 7.93 -14.26 5.93
C LEU A 135 7.34 -15.12 4.81
N VAL A 136 6.06 -14.90 4.51
CA VAL A 136 5.37 -15.63 3.46
C VAL A 136 6.02 -15.36 2.09
N ARG A 137 5.92 -16.33 1.18
CA ARG A 137 6.45 -16.26 -0.20
C ARG A 137 7.96 -16.03 -0.30
N GLY A 138 8.71 -16.23 0.81
CA GLY A 138 10.15 -16.03 0.85
C GLY A 138 10.58 -14.58 0.88
N ALA A 139 9.71 -13.65 1.27
CA ALA A 139 10.04 -12.24 1.41
C ALA A 139 11.06 -12.01 2.53
N HIS A 140 11.92 -11.00 2.34
CA HIS A 140 12.82 -10.49 3.38
C HIS A 140 12.17 -9.39 4.22
N PHE A 141 11.22 -8.65 3.63
CA PHE A 141 10.55 -7.52 4.28
C PHE A 141 9.03 -7.64 4.22
N GLU A 142 8.39 -7.31 5.35
CA GLU A 142 6.96 -7.04 5.42
C GLU A 142 6.76 -5.71 6.15
N VAL A 143 5.85 -4.87 5.66
CA VAL A 143 5.58 -3.55 6.22
C VAL A 143 4.09 -3.40 6.46
N SER A 144 3.72 -3.03 7.69
CA SER A 144 2.37 -2.62 8.08
C SER A 144 2.40 -1.22 8.69
N GLY A 145 1.26 -0.55 8.79
CA GLY A 145 1.24 0.79 9.35
C GLY A 145 -0.13 1.28 9.78
N ILE A 146 -0.10 2.43 10.46
CA ILE A 146 -1.29 3.20 10.82
C ILE A 146 -1.09 4.61 10.28
N ALA A 147 -2.12 5.14 9.60
CA ALA A 147 -2.12 6.49 9.09
C ALA A 147 -3.34 7.26 9.61
N THR A 148 -3.26 8.58 9.61
CA THR A 148 -4.39 9.44 9.97
C THR A 148 -4.61 10.50 8.91
N ARG A 149 -5.88 10.80 8.60
CA ARG A 149 -6.17 11.96 7.75
C ARG A 149 -5.70 13.23 8.43
N PRO A 150 -5.01 14.14 7.71
CA PRO A 150 -4.70 15.44 8.25
C PRO A 150 -6.00 16.17 8.59
N ALA A 151 -6.03 16.85 9.75
CA ALA A 151 -7.16 17.68 10.15
C ALA A 151 -7.48 18.68 9.03
N ARG A 152 -8.76 18.77 8.62
CA ARG A 152 -9.18 19.80 7.67
C ARG A 152 -8.84 21.17 8.27
N ARG A 153 -7.93 21.90 7.62
CA ARG A 153 -7.70 23.31 7.97
C ARG A 153 -9.02 24.05 7.72
N LYS A 154 -9.59 24.59 8.81
CA LYS A 154 -10.74 25.47 8.73
C LYS A 154 -10.37 26.80 8.09
#